data_656e0977a1926f0dd53ea8bad0ac674c
#
_entry.id   656e0977a1926f0dd53ea8bad0ac674c
#
_cell.length_a   1.000
_cell.length_b   1.000
_cell.length_c   1.000
_cell.angle_alpha   90.00
_cell.angle_beta   90.00
_cell.angle_gamma   90.00
#
_symmetry.space_group_name_H-M   'P 1'
#
loop_
_entity.id
_entity.type
_entity.pdbx_description
1 polymer ?
#
loop_
_entity_poly.entity_id
_entity_poly.type
_entity_poly.pdbx_seq_one_letter_code
_entity_poly.pdbx_strand_id
1 'polypeptide(L)'
;MPRAETITSAANPLIKDVRRAIGRGGLTTDGCCVAETFHLLEEAMRSDCEVKAVLVAASVEAAAEARVRGRNGIKIVVLPDELFASVSGTEAAQGVMALVKPPEWNLPDLFSGSPLLVVLDGLQDPGNAGAILRAAEAFGATGAVFVKGTVSPFNPKTVRASAGSLFRLPFLHGMDAAVARAALEQNRVNSFAAVPARPGAEARSLAEVDLSGPVALIIGNEARGVGADLRAAALAITIPTLVVESLNASVAAGILLYEARRQRALPL
;
A
#
# COMPACT_ATOMS: atom_id res chain seq x y z
N MET A 1 3.93 17.17 29.15
CA MET A 1 4.48 15.99 28.43
C MET A 1 3.51 14.85 28.65
N PRO A 2 3.11 14.07 27.65
CA PRO A 2 2.32 12.87 27.86
C PRO A 2 3.14 11.93 28.73
N ARG A 3 2.53 11.41 29.80
CA ARG A 3 3.16 10.48 30.72
C ARG A 3 3.34 9.16 29.98
N ALA A 4 4.57 8.70 29.78
CA ALA A 4 4.84 7.39 29.18
C ALA A 4 4.22 6.31 30.10
N GLU A 5 3.47 5.39 29.49
CA GLU A 5 2.93 4.23 30.19
C GLU A 5 3.85 3.03 29.93
N THR A 6 4.25 2.32 30.97
CA THR A 6 5.06 1.11 30.83
C THR A 6 4.18 -0.14 30.88
N ILE A 7 4.28 -1.00 29.88
CA ILE A 7 3.63 -2.30 29.81
C ILE A 7 4.68 -3.40 29.83
N THR A 8 4.63 -4.27 30.85
CA THR A 8 5.59 -5.36 31.02
C THR A 8 5.00 -6.74 30.71
N SER A 9 3.67 -6.84 30.60
CA SER A 9 2.99 -8.13 30.41
C SER A 9 2.59 -8.37 28.96
N ALA A 10 3.00 -9.51 28.40
CA ALA A 10 2.53 -10.00 27.11
C ALA A 10 1.01 -10.29 27.07
N ALA A 11 0.38 -10.45 28.25
CA ALA A 11 -1.06 -10.67 28.38
C ALA A 11 -1.88 -9.38 28.31
N ASN A 12 -1.24 -8.21 28.29
CA ASN A 12 -1.91 -6.92 28.16
C ASN A 12 -2.80 -6.89 26.89
N PRO A 13 -4.04 -6.37 26.97
CA PRO A 13 -4.97 -6.31 25.85
C PRO A 13 -4.40 -5.60 24.60
N LEU A 14 -3.69 -4.49 24.78
CA LEU A 14 -3.06 -3.75 23.69
C LEU A 14 -2.01 -4.63 22.96
N ILE A 15 -1.18 -5.32 23.72
CA ILE A 15 -0.14 -6.20 23.14
C ILE A 15 -0.77 -7.36 22.36
N LYS A 16 -1.83 -7.96 22.89
CA LYS A 16 -2.58 -9.03 22.19
C LYS A 16 -3.21 -8.52 20.91
N ASP A 17 -3.77 -7.33 20.93
CA ASP A 17 -4.41 -6.71 19.76
C ASP A 17 -3.40 -6.39 18.66
N VAL A 18 -2.28 -5.78 19.01
CA VAL A 18 -1.17 -5.49 18.07
C VAL A 18 -0.63 -6.79 17.45
N ARG A 19 -0.35 -7.83 18.26
CA ARG A 19 0.07 -9.15 17.74
C ARG A 19 -0.93 -9.74 16.76
N ARG A 20 -2.23 -9.63 17.07
CA ARG A 20 -3.30 -10.12 16.20
C ARG A 20 -3.31 -9.33 14.87
N ALA A 21 -3.21 -8.00 14.93
CA ALA A 21 -3.17 -7.16 13.74
C ALA A 21 -1.98 -7.50 12.84
N ILE A 22 -0.79 -7.65 13.43
CA ILE A 22 0.44 -8.06 12.71
C ILE A 22 0.27 -9.46 12.10
N GLY A 23 -0.16 -10.44 12.89
CA GLY A 23 -0.28 -11.83 12.44
C GLY A 23 -1.35 -12.05 11.35
N ARG A 24 -2.41 -11.25 11.35
CA ARG A 24 -3.47 -11.29 10.33
C ARG A 24 -3.25 -10.33 9.16
N GLY A 25 -2.24 -9.48 9.23
CA GLY A 25 -2.00 -8.45 8.22
C GLY A 25 -3.16 -7.45 8.11
N GLY A 26 -3.73 -7.04 9.25
CA GLY A 26 -4.92 -6.19 9.30
C GLY A 26 -4.81 -5.05 10.31
N LEU A 27 -5.96 -4.49 10.66
CA LEU A 27 -6.08 -3.42 11.63
C LEU A 27 -6.24 -3.95 13.06
N THR A 28 -5.86 -3.12 14.04
CA THR A 28 -6.20 -3.31 15.45
C THR A 28 -7.72 -3.18 15.67
N THR A 29 -8.20 -3.48 16.85
CA THR A 29 -9.63 -3.32 17.21
C THR A 29 -10.09 -1.87 17.04
N ASP A 30 -9.20 -0.92 17.31
CA ASP A 30 -9.48 0.53 17.17
C ASP A 30 -9.25 1.05 15.74
N GLY A 31 -9.11 0.17 14.75
CA GLY A 31 -8.97 0.54 13.36
C GLY A 31 -7.59 1.11 12.98
N CYS A 32 -6.54 0.84 13.75
CA CYS A 32 -5.19 1.31 13.45
C CYS A 32 -4.37 0.25 12.71
N CYS A 33 -3.61 0.65 11.70
CA CYS A 33 -2.53 -0.17 11.15
C CYS A 33 -1.26 -0.04 11.99
N VAL A 34 -0.39 -1.05 11.88
CA VAL A 34 0.89 -1.07 12.58
C VAL A 34 1.99 -0.60 11.63
N ALA A 35 2.57 0.55 11.93
CA ALA A 35 3.67 1.15 11.19
C ALA A 35 4.99 0.99 11.97
N GLU A 36 5.77 -0.04 11.60
CA GLU A 36 7.06 -0.32 12.23
C GLU A 36 8.16 0.48 11.52
N THR A 37 8.82 1.32 12.14
CA THR A 37 10.05 2.09 11.88
C THR A 37 9.85 3.55 12.23
N PHE A 38 10.94 4.24 12.57
CA PHE A 38 10.92 5.68 12.79
C PHE A 38 10.50 6.46 11.54
N HIS A 39 10.93 6.00 10.36
CA HIS A 39 10.54 6.62 9.10
C HIS A 39 9.01 6.61 8.91
N LEU A 40 8.34 5.47 9.14
CA LEU A 40 6.89 5.38 8.99
C LEU A 40 6.13 6.20 10.05
N LEU A 41 6.65 6.30 11.28
CA LEU A 41 6.12 7.22 12.29
C LEU A 41 6.19 8.67 11.79
N GLU A 42 7.33 9.08 11.24
CA GLU A 42 7.51 10.43 10.68
C GLU A 42 6.60 10.67 9.48
N GLU A 43 6.47 9.69 8.57
CA GLU A 43 5.58 9.78 7.41
C GLU A 43 4.10 9.87 7.81
N ALA A 44 3.65 9.11 8.81
CA ALA A 44 2.29 9.22 9.33
C ALA A 44 2.01 10.61 9.89
N MET A 45 2.96 11.17 10.65
CA MET A 45 2.83 12.53 11.20
C MET A 45 2.87 13.63 10.13
N ARG A 46 3.63 13.44 9.04
CA ARG A 46 3.68 14.38 7.91
C ARG A 46 2.42 14.33 7.05
N SER A 47 1.74 13.19 7.06
CA SER A 47 0.52 12.96 6.27
C SER A 47 -0.75 13.32 7.05
N ASP A 48 -0.62 14.00 8.18
CA ASP A 48 -1.71 14.38 9.09
C ASP A 48 -2.59 13.22 9.55
N CYS A 49 -2.03 11.99 9.52
CA CYS A 49 -2.72 10.81 10.05
C CYS A 49 -2.79 10.87 11.58
N GLU A 50 -3.88 10.36 12.13
CA GLU A 50 -4.02 10.22 13.57
C GLU A 50 -3.11 9.09 14.08
N VAL A 51 -2.04 9.44 14.81
CA VAL A 51 -1.19 8.50 15.53
C VAL A 51 -1.74 8.34 16.94
N LYS A 52 -2.41 7.22 17.22
CA LYS A 52 -3.04 6.92 18.52
C LYS A 52 -2.03 6.65 19.62
N ALA A 53 -1.04 5.81 19.30
CA ALA A 53 0.00 5.41 20.23
C ALA A 53 1.28 5.07 19.49
N VAL A 54 2.40 5.20 20.19
CA VAL A 54 3.71 4.73 19.76
C VAL A 54 4.22 3.75 20.81
N LEU A 55 4.36 2.50 20.45
CA LEU A 55 4.98 1.46 21.26
C LEU A 55 6.48 1.49 21.00
N VAL A 56 7.26 1.55 22.05
CA VAL A 56 8.72 1.69 21.96
C VAL A 56 9.43 0.67 22.85
N ALA A 57 10.52 0.13 22.36
CA ALA A 57 11.44 -0.62 23.19
C ALA A 57 12.12 0.35 24.19
N ALA A 58 12.37 -0.08 25.42
CA ALA A 58 12.98 0.77 26.46
C ALA A 58 14.32 1.37 26.01
N SER A 59 15.11 0.63 25.23
CA SER A 59 16.39 1.08 24.69
C SER A 59 16.32 2.28 23.74
N VAL A 60 15.15 2.58 23.15
CA VAL A 60 14.97 3.67 22.16
C VAL A 60 13.92 4.69 22.59
N GLU A 61 13.45 4.66 23.84
CA GLU A 61 12.42 5.56 24.38
C GLU A 61 12.74 7.03 24.11
N ALA A 62 13.94 7.49 24.51
CA ALA A 62 14.36 8.89 24.33
C ALA A 62 14.35 9.33 22.85
N ALA A 63 14.74 8.42 21.93
CA ALA A 63 14.73 8.70 20.51
C ALA A 63 13.31 8.84 19.94
N ALA A 64 12.36 8.06 20.46
CA ALA A 64 10.96 8.15 20.07
C ALA A 64 10.31 9.42 20.65
N GLU A 65 10.54 9.72 21.93
CA GLU A 65 10.06 10.96 22.57
C GLU A 65 10.51 12.22 21.82
N ALA A 66 11.77 12.25 21.40
CA ALA A 66 12.32 13.38 20.65
C ALA A 66 11.55 13.62 19.33
N ARG A 67 11.10 12.54 18.65
CA ARG A 67 10.38 12.61 17.37
C ARG A 67 8.92 13.04 17.50
N VAL A 68 8.26 12.67 18.60
CA VAL A 68 6.87 13.05 18.84
C VAL A 68 6.73 14.34 19.66
N ARG A 69 7.86 14.95 20.02
CA ARG A 69 7.88 16.19 20.82
C ARG A 69 7.07 17.29 20.12
N GLY A 70 6.18 17.94 20.88
CA GLY A 70 5.31 18.98 20.34
C GLY A 70 4.07 18.47 19.60
N ARG A 71 3.88 17.16 19.47
CA ARG A 71 2.65 16.56 18.96
C ARG A 71 1.73 16.20 20.12
N ASN A 72 0.51 16.76 20.12
CA ASN A 72 -0.50 16.48 21.13
C ASN A 72 -1.27 15.19 20.79
N GLY A 73 -1.71 14.48 21.83
CA GLY A 73 -2.58 13.31 21.67
C GLY A 73 -1.88 11.97 21.40
N ILE A 74 -0.58 11.95 21.14
CA ILE A 74 0.16 10.71 20.92
C ILE A 74 0.53 10.09 22.28
N LYS A 75 0.05 8.88 22.53
CA LYS A 75 0.40 8.09 23.72
C LYS A 75 1.70 7.33 23.48
N ILE A 76 2.67 7.46 24.37
CA ILE A 76 3.90 6.65 24.36
C ILE A 76 3.71 5.46 25.29
N VAL A 77 3.98 4.25 24.79
CA VAL A 77 3.91 2.99 25.52
C VAL A 77 5.28 2.33 25.49
N VAL A 78 5.93 2.25 26.63
CA VAL A 78 7.27 1.67 26.76
C VAL A 78 7.16 0.18 27.07
N LEU A 79 7.89 -0.64 26.32
CA LEU A 79 7.96 -2.09 26.50
C LEU A 79 9.40 -2.49 26.82
N PRO A 80 9.62 -3.48 27.70
CA PRO A 80 10.92 -4.15 27.77
C PRO A 80 11.35 -4.63 26.38
N ASP A 81 12.63 -4.57 26.05
CA ASP A 81 13.17 -4.88 24.71
C ASP A 81 12.79 -6.28 24.25
N GLU A 82 12.83 -7.26 25.14
CA GLU A 82 12.41 -8.66 24.85
C GLU A 82 10.91 -8.74 24.50
N LEU A 83 10.07 -8.01 25.23
CA LEU A 83 8.63 -7.97 24.95
C LEU A 83 8.37 -7.31 23.59
N PHE A 84 9.04 -6.17 23.31
CA PHE A 84 8.94 -5.50 22.02
C PHE A 84 9.35 -6.44 20.87
N ALA A 85 10.51 -7.08 20.96
CA ALA A 85 11.00 -8.04 19.97
C ALA A 85 10.01 -9.20 19.73
N SER A 86 9.33 -9.67 20.78
CA SER A 86 8.33 -10.73 20.66
C SER A 86 7.02 -10.30 19.98
N VAL A 87 6.77 -9.00 19.85
CA VAL A 87 5.59 -8.40 19.19
C VAL A 87 5.90 -7.95 17.77
N SER A 88 7.14 -7.52 17.52
CA SER A 88 7.57 -7.04 16.20
C SER A 88 7.38 -8.10 15.12
N GLY A 89 6.91 -7.66 13.96
CA GLY A 89 6.77 -8.46 12.75
C GLY A 89 8.05 -8.53 11.89
N THR A 90 9.18 -8.02 12.37
CA THR A 90 10.46 -7.99 11.64
C THR A 90 11.63 -8.36 12.52
N GLU A 91 12.59 -9.11 11.96
CA GLU A 91 13.85 -9.49 12.64
C GLU A 91 14.76 -8.29 12.90
N ALA A 92 14.69 -7.26 12.05
CA ALA A 92 15.48 -6.01 12.16
C ALA A 92 14.64 -4.86 12.74
N ALA A 93 13.95 -5.09 13.87
CA ALA A 93 13.12 -4.09 14.51
C ALA A 93 13.96 -2.88 14.98
N GLN A 94 13.52 -1.67 14.64
CA GLN A 94 14.12 -0.42 15.12
C GLN A 94 13.66 -0.03 16.53
N GLY A 95 12.90 -0.89 17.21
CA GLY A 95 12.37 -0.63 18.55
C GLY A 95 11.19 0.34 18.59
N VAL A 96 10.54 0.61 17.47
CA VAL A 96 9.37 1.51 17.41
C VAL A 96 8.26 0.95 16.55
N MET A 97 7.01 1.08 17.01
CA MET A 97 5.78 0.81 16.27
C MET A 97 4.79 1.94 16.51
N ALA A 98 4.28 2.57 15.47
CA ALA A 98 3.16 3.50 15.58
C ALA A 98 1.84 2.80 15.26
N LEU A 99 0.82 3.06 16.06
CA LEU A 99 -0.57 2.70 15.77
C LEU A 99 -1.21 3.89 15.08
N VAL A 100 -1.38 3.77 13.78
CA VAL A 100 -1.82 4.85 12.89
C VAL A 100 -3.22 4.55 12.38
N LYS A 101 -4.16 5.46 12.57
CA LYS A 101 -5.46 5.37 11.91
C LYS A 101 -5.27 5.77 10.44
N PRO A 102 -5.42 4.83 9.49
CA PRO A 102 -5.26 5.17 8.09
C PRO A 102 -6.36 6.13 7.65
N PRO A 103 -6.12 6.98 6.63
CA PRO A 103 -7.17 7.80 6.04
C PRO A 103 -8.32 6.94 5.51
N GLU A 104 -9.53 7.45 5.63
CA GLU A 104 -10.72 6.83 5.04
C GLU A 104 -11.00 7.48 3.69
N TRP A 105 -10.94 6.68 2.64
CA TRP A 105 -11.14 7.11 1.27
C TRP A 105 -12.46 6.59 0.71
N ASN A 106 -13.08 7.36 -0.16
CA ASN A 106 -14.30 7.00 -0.87
C ASN A 106 -14.04 6.87 -2.36
N LEU A 107 -14.94 6.20 -3.06
CA LEU A 107 -14.80 5.95 -4.49
C LEU A 107 -14.54 7.24 -5.32
N PRO A 108 -15.23 8.38 -5.09
CA PRO A 108 -14.94 9.63 -5.80
C PRO A 108 -13.52 10.15 -5.64
N ASP A 109 -12.87 9.88 -4.50
CA ASP A 109 -11.52 10.38 -4.25
C ASP A 109 -10.49 9.82 -5.24
N LEU A 110 -10.74 8.62 -5.78
CA LEU A 110 -9.86 7.96 -6.75
C LEU A 110 -9.97 8.58 -8.15
N PHE A 111 -11.11 9.20 -8.48
CA PHE A 111 -11.43 9.66 -9.83
C PHE A 111 -11.24 11.17 -10.02
N SER A 112 -10.46 11.82 -9.16
CA SER A 112 -10.20 13.26 -9.26
C SER A 112 -9.37 13.62 -10.51
N GLY A 113 -9.68 14.71 -11.18
CA GLY A 113 -8.93 15.23 -12.32
C GLY A 113 -8.91 14.29 -13.53
N SER A 114 -7.72 13.95 -14.03
CA SER A 114 -7.51 12.93 -15.06
C SER A 114 -7.05 11.62 -14.38
N PRO A 115 -7.94 10.66 -14.11
CA PRO A 115 -7.62 9.49 -13.30
C PRO A 115 -6.46 8.67 -13.87
N LEU A 116 -5.52 8.32 -13.00
CA LEU A 116 -4.53 7.27 -13.19
C LEU A 116 -4.63 6.32 -12.01
N LEU A 117 -5.22 5.16 -12.25
CA LEU A 117 -5.48 4.18 -11.21
C LEU A 117 -4.59 2.96 -11.35
N VAL A 118 -4.25 2.37 -10.21
CA VAL A 118 -3.65 1.03 -10.17
C VAL A 118 -4.67 0.07 -9.53
N VAL A 119 -4.97 -1.02 -10.23
CA VAL A 119 -5.87 -2.07 -9.73
C VAL A 119 -5.05 -3.32 -9.47
N LEU A 120 -5.02 -3.77 -8.23
CA LEU A 120 -4.31 -4.97 -7.79
C LEU A 120 -5.33 -6.11 -7.69
N ASP A 121 -5.22 -7.09 -8.57
CA ASP A 121 -6.16 -8.20 -8.71
C ASP A 121 -5.55 -9.51 -8.26
N GLY A 122 -5.77 -9.86 -7.00
CA GLY A 122 -5.30 -11.12 -6.43
C GLY A 122 -3.79 -11.19 -6.16
N LEU A 123 -3.08 -10.05 -6.14
CA LEU A 123 -1.66 -9.97 -5.80
C LEU A 123 -1.43 -10.49 -4.38
N GLN A 124 -0.46 -11.40 -4.19
CA GLN A 124 -0.25 -12.09 -2.92
C GLN A 124 0.95 -11.58 -2.14
N ASP A 125 1.99 -11.09 -2.81
CA ASP A 125 3.18 -10.60 -2.13
C ASP A 125 2.97 -9.19 -1.55
N PRO A 126 3.07 -9.02 -0.22
CA PRO A 126 2.88 -7.72 0.43
C PRO A 126 3.98 -6.71 0.10
N GLY A 127 5.19 -7.18 -0.23
CA GLY A 127 6.28 -6.33 -0.67
C GLY A 127 5.97 -5.69 -2.03
N ASN A 128 5.49 -6.51 -2.98
CA ASN A 128 5.03 -6.01 -4.28
C ASN A 128 3.90 -4.99 -4.13
N ALA A 129 2.88 -5.30 -3.32
CA ALA A 129 1.75 -4.40 -3.10
C ALA A 129 2.20 -3.03 -2.55
N GLY A 130 3.07 -3.01 -1.55
CA GLY A 130 3.60 -1.77 -0.98
C GLY A 130 4.49 -1.00 -1.97
N ALA A 131 5.36 -1.70 -2.71
CA ALA A 131 6.21 -1.09 -3.73
C ALA A 131 5.39 -0.48 -4.87
N ILE A 132 4.27 -1.12 -5.25
CA ILE A 132 3.33 -0.57 -6.24
C ILE A 132 2.68 0.71 -5.74
N LEU A 133 2.20 0.76 -4.47
CA LEU A 133 1.65 1.99 -3.89
C LEU A 133 2.67 3.13 -3.92
N ARG A 134 3.93 2.82 -3.58
CA ARG A 134 5.01 3.81 -3.62
C ARG A 134 5.28 4.32 -5.02
N ALA A 135 5.32 3.44 -6.01
CA ALA A 135 5.48 3.82 -7.42
C ALA A 135 4.26 4.61 -7.92
N ALA A 136 3.04 4.22 -7.53
CA ALA A 136 1.80 4.90 -7.88
C ALA A 136 1.80 6.36 -7.40
N GLU A 137 2.15 6.60 -6.14
CA GLU A 137 2.29 7.97 -5.62
C GLU A 137 3.38 8.74 -6.36
N ALA A 138 4.56 8.14 -6.55
CA ALA A 138 5.71 8.78 -7.19
C ALA A 138 5.41 9.23 -8.63
N PHE A 139 4.59 8.48 -9.37
CA PHE A 139 4.23 8.78 -10.75
C PHE A 139 2.87 9.46 -10.91
N GLY A 140 2.28 9.93 -9.81
CA GLY A 140 1.06 10.75 -9.84
C GLY A 140 -0.22 9.98 -10.11
N ALA A 141 -0.30 8.73 -9.69
CA ALA A 141 -1.57 8.01 -9.66
C ALA A 141 -2.57 8.72 -8.73
N THR A 142 -3.82 8.74 -9.13
CA THR A 142 -4.91 9.34 -8.33
C THR A 142 -5.44 8.38 -7.28
N GLY A 143 -5.18 7.09 -7.41
CA GLY A 143 -5.58 6.10 -6.43
C GLY A 143 -5.23 4.66 -6.78
N ALA A 144 -5.50 3.77 -5.82
CA ALA A 144 -5.31 2.33 -5.96
C ALA A 144 -6.56 1.55 -5.52
N VAL A 145 -6.80 0.41 -6.16
CA VAL A 145 -7.88 -0.52 -5.79
C VAL A 145 -7.27 -1.89 -5.49
N PHE A 146 -7.47 -2.37 -4.27
CA PHE A 146 -7.15 -3.74 -3.87
C PHE A 146 -8.41 -4.59 -4.00
N VAL A 147 -8.50 -5.34 -5.07
CA VAL A 147 -9.63 -6.23 -5.32
C VAL A 147 -9.63 -7.36 -4.28
N LYS A 148 -10.81 -7.87 -3.95
CA LYS A 148 -10.97 -8.98 -3.02
C LYS A 148 -10.09 -10.17 -3.40
N GLY A 149 -9.37 -10.71 -2.43
CA GLY A 149 -8.36 -11.75 -2.66
C GLY A 149 -6.95 -11.22 -2.87
N THR A 150 -6.76 -9.90 -2.94
CA THR A 150 -5.44 -9.26 -2.87
C THR A 150 -4.96 -9.19 -1.43
N VAL A 151 -3.66 -9.24 -1.22
CA VAL A 151 -3.04 -9.03 0.10
C VAL A 151 -3.52 -7.72 0.72
N SER A 152 -3.72 -7.73 2.03
CA SER A 152 -4.20 -6.54 2.75
C SER A 152 -3.24 -5.35 2.62
N PRO A 153 -3.73 -4.13 2.33
CA PRO A 153 -2.92 -2.92 2.37
C PRO A 153 -2.33 -2.67 3.78
N PHE A 154 -2.99 -3.17 4.81
CA PHE A 154 -2.56 -3.01 6.21
C PHE A 154 -1.61 -4.12 6.70
N ASN A 155 -1.23 -5.06 5.84
CA ASN A 155 -0.17 -6.01 6.18
C ASN A 155 1.12 -5.22 6.51
N PRO A 156 1.79 -5.48 7.64
CA PRO A 156 2.99 -4.71 8.05
C PRO A 156 4.09 -4.67 7.00
N LYS A 157 4.24 -5.72 6.19
CA LYS A 157 5.18 -5.72 5.07
C LYS A 157 4.73 -4.78 3.95
N THR A 158 3.41 -4.70 3.65
CA THR A 158 2.86 -3.72 2.69
C THR A 158 3.05 -2.30 3.19
N VAL A 159 2.72 -2.04 4.46
CA VAL A 159 2.92 -0.72 5.10
C VAL A 159 4.38 -0.30 5.02
N ARG A 160 5.33 -1.19 5.35
CA ARG A 160 6.77 -0.88 5.25
C ARG A 160 7.21 -0.61 3.82
N ALA A 161 6.83 -1.47 2.87
CA ALA A 161 7.24 -1.35 1.48
C ALA A 161 6.65 -0.10 0.80
N SER A 162 5.50 0.39 1.28
CA SER A 162 4.89 1.63 0.78
C SER A 162 5.66 2.89 1.17
N ALA A 163 6.55 2.82 2.16
CA ALA A 163 7.37 3.94 2.64
C ALA A 163 6.56 5.22 2.93
N GLY A 164 5.33 5.07 3.45
CA GLY A 164 4.42 6.17 3.78
C GLY A 164 3.40 6.52 2.70
N SER A 165 3.53 6.01 1.47
CA SER A 165 2.55 6.26 0.40
C SER A 165 1.13 5.79 0.77
N LEU A 166 1.01 4.77 1.60
CA LEU A 166 -0.26 4.29 2.14
C LEU A 166 -1.04 5.38 2.88
N PHE A 167 -0.35 6.36 3.45
CA PHE A 167 -0.96 7.44 4.22
C PHE A 167 -1.44 8.62 3.37
N ARG A 168 -1.09 8.66 2.08
CA ARG A 168 -1.36 9.81 1.20
C ARG A 168 -2.11 9.46 -0.07
N LEU A 169 -1.78 8.31 -0.67
CA LEU A 169 -2.44 7.88 -1.89
C LEU A 169 -3.84 7.35 -1.57
N PRO A 170 -4.93 7.88 -2.17
CA PRO A 170 -6.25 7.32 -2.03
C PRO A 170 -6.29 5.84 -2.44
N PHE A 171 -6.91 5.00 -1.63
CA PHE A 171 -7.10 3.60 -2.01
C PHE A 171 -8.39 3.02 -1.44
N LEU A 172 -8.92 2.02 -2.14
CA LEU A 172 -10.00 1.17 -1.66
C LEU A 172 -9.54 -0.28 -1.60
N HIS A 173 -10.07 -1.05 -0.67
CA HIS A 173 -9.72 -2.46 -0.53
C HIS A 173 -10.93 -3.35 -0.29
N GLY A 174 -10.80 -4.64 -0.66
CA GLY A 174 -11.87 -5.62 -0.48
C GLY A 174 -13.05 -5.47 -1.44
N MET A 175 -12.90 -4.66 -2.49
CA MET A 175 -13.90 -4.48 -3.54
C MET A 175 -13.97 -5.73 -4.42
N ASP A 176 -15.17 -6.19 -4.77
CA ASP A 176 -15.32 -7.27 -5.74
C ASP A 176 -14.90 -6.81 -7.15
N ALA A 177 -14.29 -7.69 -7.93
CA ALA A 177 -13.76 -7.38 -9.26
C ALA A 177 -14.82 -6.80 -10.21
N ALA A 178 -16.03 -7.34 -10.17
CA ALA A 178 -17.16 -6.82 -10.96
C ALA A 178 -17.57 -5.39 -10.57
N VAL A 179 -17.51 -5.07 -9.27
CA VAL A 179 -17.81 -3.71 -8.77
C VAL A 179 -16.69 -2.74 -9.18
N ALA A 180 -15.42 -3.16 -9.07
CA ALA A 180 -14.29 -2.35 -9.52
C ALA A 180 -14.40 -2.07 -11.03
N ARG A 181 -14.70 -3.08 -11.86
CA ARG A 181 -14.92 -2.92 -13.28
C ARG A 181 -16.04 -1.92 -13.57
N ALA A 182 -17.22 -2.10 -12.95
CA ALA A 182 -18.35 -1.20 -13.16
C ALA A 182 -18.02 0.25 -12.80
N ALA A 183 -17.25 0.48 -11.73
CA ALA A 183 -16.81 1.81 -11.32
C ALA A 183 -15.88 2.44 -12.37
N LEU A 184 -14.95 1.68 -12.95
CA LEU A 184 -14.07 2.14 -14.03
C LEU A 184 -14.86 2.51 -15.28
N GLU A 185 -15.78 1.65 -15.70
CA GLU A 185 -16.65 1.88 -16.86
C GLU A 185 -17.55 3.12 -16.70
N GLN A 186 -18.20 3.28 -15.53
CA GLN A 186 -19.04 4.44 -15.20
C GLN A 186 -18.27 5.76 -15.24
N ASN A 187 -16.99 5.73 -14.83
CA ASN A 187 -16.12 6.90 -14.85
C ASN A 187 -15.34 7.04 -16.18
N ARG A 188 -15.65 6.23 -17.19
CA ARG A 188 -15.02 6.26 -18.52
C ARG A 188 -13.50 6.12 -18.47
N VAL A 189 -13.01 5.28 -17.58
CA VAL A 189 -11.57 4.99 -17.42
C VAL A 189 -11.20 3.81 -18.32
N ASN A 190 -10.25 4.01 -19.20
CA ASN A 190 -9.71 2.95 -20.06
C ASN A 190 -8.89 1.96 -19.24
N SER A 191 -9.26 0.70 -19.28
CA SER A 191 -8.63 -0.35 -18.48
C SER A 191 -7.57 -1.10 -19.29
N PHE A 192 -6.37 -1.26 -18.73
CA PHE A 192 -5.24 -1.95 -19.32
C PHE A 192 -4.75 -3.06 -18.40
N ALA A 193 -4.84 -4.31 -18.86
CA ALA A 193 -4.39 -5.48 -18.12
C ALA A 193 -2.94 -5.81 -18.47
N ALA A 194 -2.04 -5.72 -17.50
CA ALA A 194 -0.66 -6.13 -17.68
C ALA A 194 -0.56 -7.65 -17.83
N VAL A 195 0.04 -8.09 -18.94
CA VAL A 195 0.25 -9.51 -19.24
C VAL A 195 1.69 -9.79 -19.61
N PRO A 196 2.19 -11.04 -19.36
CA PRO A 196 3.50 -11.45 -19.80
C PRO A 196 3.67 -11.34 -21.32
N ALA A 197 4.86 -11.03 -21.79
CA ALA A 197 5.22 -11.08 -23.21
C ALA A 197 5.35 -12.55 -23.65
N ARG A 198 4.34 -13.08 -24.34
CA ARG A 198 4.35 -14.45 -24.86
C ARG A 198 4.13 -14.45 -26.35
N PRO A 199 4.81 -15.31 -27.14
CA PRO A 199 4.53 -15.48 -28.55
C PRO A 199 3.06 -15.82 -28.78
N GLY A 200 2.41 -15.13 -29.71
CA GLY A 200 1.00 -15.35 -30.04
C GLY A 200 -0.03 -14.80 -29.04
N ALA A 201 0.41 -14.11 -27.98
CA ALA A 201 -0.53 -13.42 -27.10
C ALA A 201 -1.13 -12.21 -27.81
N GLU A 202 -2.47 -12.09 -27.78
CA GLU A 202 -3.19 -10.89 -28.25
C GLU A 202 -3.01 -9.76 -27.20
N ALA A 203 -1.83 -9.16 -27.18
CA ALA A 203 -1.52 -8.03 -26.31
C ALA A 203 -0.80 -6.95 -27.11
N ARG A 204 -1.16 -5.69 -26.87
CA ARG A 204 -0.44 -4.55 -27.48
C ARG A 204 0.84 -4.26 -26.72
N SER A 205 1.87 -3.86 -27.44
CA SER A 205 3.09 -3.33 -26.81
C SER A 205 2.77 -2.06 -26.03
N LEU A 206 3.38 -1.90 -24.87
CA LEU A 206 3.28 -0.66 -24.08
C LEU A 206 3.62 0.59 -24.89
N ALA A 207 4.54 0.49 -25.84
CA ALA A 207 4.92 1.59 -26.72
C ALA A 207 3.83 2.03 -27.72
N GLU A 208 2.80 1.20 -27.93
CA GLU A 208 1.74 1.42 -28.92
C GLU A 208 0.40 1.85 -28.30
N VAL A 209 0.35 2.00 -26.98
CA VAL A 209 -0.88 2.35 -26.27
C VAL A 209 -0.85 3.80 -25.80
N ASP A 210 -2.02 4.45 -25.87
CA ASP A 210 -2.22 5.79 -25.34
C ASP A 210 -2.66 5.72 -23.86
N LEU A 211 -1.83 6.21 -22.97
CA LEU A 211 -2.05 6.32 -21.53
C LEU A 211 -2.25 7.77 -21.07
N SER A 212 -2.47 8.70 -21.98
CA SER A 212 -2.58 10.14 -21.67
C SER A 212 -3.92 10.53 -21.04
N GLY A 213 -4.99 9.79 -21.34
CA GLY A 213 -6.34 10.02 -20.80
C GLY A 213 -6.58 9.34 -19.43
N PRO A 214 -7.87 9.22 -19.01
CA PRO A 214 -8.25 8.43 -17.83
C PRO A 214 -7.89 6.95 -18.01
N VAL A 215 -7.05 6.41 -17.12
CA VAL A 215 -6.45 5.07 -17.24
C VAL A 215 -6.48 4.31 -15.94
N ALA A 216 -6.76 3.01 -16.01
CA ALA A 216 -6.54 2.04 -14.95
C ALA A 216 -5.55 0.96 -15.41
N LEU A 217 -4.45 0.83 -14.71
CA LEU A 217 -3.44 -0.20 -14.92
C LEU A 217 -3.74 -1.38 -13.98
N ILE A 218 -4.08 -2.53 -14.54
CA ILE A 218 -4.49 -3.71 -13.78
C ILE A 218 -3.30 -4.66 -13.68
N ILE A 219 -2.87 -4.92 -12.45
CA ILE A 219 -1.78 -5.82 -12.11
C ILE A 219 -2.38 -7.07 -11.48
N GLY A 220 -2.23 -8.18 -12.12
CA GLY A 220 -2.81 -9.45 -11.69
C GLY A 220 -1.92 -10.24 -10.74
N ASN A 221 -2.44 -11.39 -10.32
CA ASN A 221 -1.71 -12.38 -9.53
C ASN A 221 -0.47 -12.90 -10.27
N GLU A 222 0.60 -13.14 -9.53
CA GLU A 222 1.91 -13.55 -10.09
C GLU A 222 1.85 -14.86 -10.89
N ALA A 223 0.98 -15.78 -10.50
CA ALA A 223 0.83 -17.09 -11.17
C ALA A 223 -0.33 -17.14 -12.17
N ARG A 224 -1.46 -16.52 -11.84
CA ARG A 224 -2.73 -16.64 -12.60
C ARG A 224 -3.00 -15.44 -13.51
N GLY A 225 -2.27 -14.34 -13.34
CA GLY A 225 -2.51 -13.08 -14.05
C GLY A 225 -3.78 -12.36 -13.58
N VAL A 226 -4.35 -11.55 -14.44
CA VAL A 226 -5.58 -10.79 -14.20
C VAL A 226 -6.81 -11.70 -14.35
N GLY A 227 -7.72 -11.63 -13.39
CA GLY A 227 -8.95 -12.41 -13.35
C GLY A 227 -9.92 -12.08 -14.48
N ALA A 228 -10.82 -13.01 -14.79
CA ALA A 228 -11.71 -12.94 -15.95
C ALA A 228 -12.60 -11.69 -15.95
N ASP A 229 -13.12 -11.29 -14.80
CA ASP A 229 -14.01 -10.14 -14.68
C ASP A 229 -13.38 -8.82 -15.12
N LEU A 230 -12.15 -8.56 -14.68
CA LEU A 230 -11.39 -7.36 -15.06
C LEU A 230 -10.80 -7.50 -16.46
N ARG A 231 -10.37 -8.72 -16.82
CA ARG A 231 -9.79 -9.01 -18.13
C ARG A 231 -10.76 -8.79 -19.28
N ALA A 232 -12.05 -9.09 -19.09
CA ALA A 232 -13.07 -8.96 -20.11
C ALA A 232 -13.29 -7.52 -20.61
N ALA A 233 -13.00 -6.52 -19.77
CA ALA A 233 -13.18 -5.10 -20.09
C ALA A 233 -11.85 -4.35 -20.30
N ALA A 234 -10.72 -5.06 -20.24
CA ALA A 234 -9.39 -4.43 -20.30
C ALA A 234 -8.66 -4.82 -21.60
N LEU A 235 -8.00 -3.84 -22.21
CA LEU A 235 -7.03 -4.10 -23.26
C LEU A 235 -5.78 -4.75 -22.62
N ALA A 236 -5.37 -5.89 -23.17
CA ALA A 236 -4.13 -6.53 -22.76
C ALA A 236 -2.93 -5.72 -23.26
N ILE A 237 -2.01 -5.39 -22.34
CA ILE A 237 -0.76 -4.73 -22.66
C ILE A 237 0.43 -5.52 -22.14
N THR A 238 1.53 -5.46 -22.87
CA THR A 238 2.76 -6.12 -22.49
C THR A 238 3.95 -5.16 -22.53
N ILE A 239 4.87 -5.36 -21.61
CA ILE A 239 6.17 -4.69 -21.61
C ILE A 239 7.10 -5.61 -22.41
N PRO A 240 7.66 -5.15 -23.54
CA PRO A 240 8.58 -5.97 -24.32
C PRO A 240 9.83 -6.36 -23.48
N THR A 241 10.14 -7.65 -23.47
CA THR A 241 11.32 -8.22 -22.80
C THR A 241 12.13 -9.03 -23.81
N LEU A 242 13.44 -9.18 -23.60
CA LEU A 242 14.31 -9.88 -24.55
C LEU A 242 14.46 -11.37 -24.21
N VAL A 243 14.62 -11.72 -22.94
CA VAL A 243 15.01 -13.06 -22.52
C VAL A 243 14.00 -13.69 -21.56
N VAL A 244 13.42 -12.88 -20.68
CA VAL A 244 12.45 -13.36 -19.67
C VAL A 244 11.01 -13.17 -20.16
N GLU A 245 10.13 -14.10 -19.82
CA GLU A 245 8.71 -14.00 -20.21
C GLU A 245 7.93 -12.98 -19.38
N SER A 246 8.35 -12.73 -18.16
CA SER A 246 7.64 -11.83 -17.23
C SER A 246 8.59 -11.09 -16.31
N LEU A 247 8.15 -9.92 -15.88
CA LEU A 247 8.79 -9.11 -14.85
C LEU A 247 8.11 -9.34 -13.50
N ASN A 248 8.84 -9.03 -12.42
CA ASN A 248 8.22 -8.90 -11.10
C ASN A 248 7.06 -7.89 -11.17
N ALA A 249 5.97 -8.15 -10.43
CA ALA A 249 4.75 -7.36 -10.48
C ALA A 249 4.97 -5.87 -10.16
N SER A 250 5.80 -5.56 -9.16
CA SER A 250 6.08 -4.16 -8.81
C SER A 250 6.99 -3.46 -9.82
N VAL A 251 7.90 -4.20 -10.46
CA VAL A 251 8.73 -3.67 -11.55
C VAL A 251 7.85 -3.36 -12.76
N ALA A 252 6.98 -4.29 -13.16
CA ALA A 252 6.04 -4.07 -14.26
C ALA A 252 5.14 -2.86 -13.99
N ALA A 253 4.54 -2.78 -12.81
CA ALA A 253 3.71 -1.64 -12.41
C ALA A 253 4.48 -0.31 -12.47
N GLY A 254 5.72 -0.29 -11.98
CA GLY A 254 6.58 0.90 -12.03
C GLY A 254 6.85 1.38 -13.46
N ILE A 255 7.13 0.47 -14.40
CA ILE A 255 7.34 0.80 -15.82
C ILE A 255 6.06 1.36 -16.45
N LEU A 256 4.91 0.72 -16.20
CA LEU A 256 3.62 1.16 -16.72
C LEU A 256 3.23 2.55 -16.19
N LEU A 257 3.43 2.79 -14.89
CA LEU A 257 3.17 4.07 -14.25
C LEU A 257 4.10 5.17 -14.75
N TYR A 258 5.39 4.87 -14.91
CA TYR A 258 6.35 5.80 -15.50
C TYR A 258 5.96 6.19 -16.91
N GLU A 259 5.58 5.23 -17.76
CA GLU A 259 5.15 5.49 -19.12
C GLU A 259 3.87 6.34 -19.16
N ALA A 260 2.87 6.02 -18.32
CA ALA A 260 1.67 6.85 -18.18
C ALA A 260 2.02 8.28 -17.75
N ARG A 261 2.95 8.46 -16.81
CA ARG A 261 3.46 9.78 -16.40
C ARG A 261 4.13 10.52 -17.55
N ARG A 262 4.99 9.82 -18.31
CA ARG A 262 5.70 10.40 -19.46
C ARG A 262 4.73 10.91 -20.53
N GLN A 263 3.70 10.12 -20.86
CA GLN A 263 2.72 10.49 -21.88
C GLN A 263 1.81 11.64 -21.44
N ARG A 264 1.54 11.79 -20.16
CA ARG A 264 0.68 12.85 -19.60
C ARG A 264 1.35 14.22 -19.58
N ALA A 265 2.63 14.32 -19.93
CA ALA A 265 3.41 15.57 -20.01
C ALA A 265 3.24 16.48 -18.77
N LEU A 266 3.00 15.90 -17.59
CA LEU A 266 2.86 16.66 -16.37
C LEU A 266 4.23 17.27 -16.01
N PRO A 267 4.37 18.60 -15.80
CA PRO A 267 5.62 19.19 -15.35
C PRO A 267 6.04 18.59 -14.01
N LEU A 268 7.35 18.43 -13.83
CA LEU A 268 7.96 18.00 -12.57
C LEU A 268 7.77 19.08 -11.51
#